data_f59ff2bcb181374e6c94364b7b9bd9ec
#
_entry.id   f59ff2bcb181374e6c94364b7b9bd9ec
#
_cell.length_a   1.000
_cell.length_b   1.000
_cell.length_c   1.000
_cell.angle_alpha   90.00
_cell.angle_beta   90.00
_cell.angle_gamma   90.00
#
_symmetry.space_group_name_H-M   'P 1'
#
loop_
_entity.id
_entity.type
_entity.pdbx_description
1 polymer ?
#
loop_
_entity_poly.entity_id
_entity_poly.type
_entity_poly.pdbx_seq_one_letter_code
_entity_poly.pdbx_strand_id
1 'polypeptide(L)'
;MTVQTHLIATTTSYAVFAYLHRKGINIPMIGTEPLTIYPLLGIPTAIVGSMLPDVDIENSRVSKKFPFVSTFLKHRGITHTLVFVATCYFSMAVNYSLNTKLIISAIFGLIFGILTIKGRFALLKTLAVAGIFAALSYAGEEVLPSLLFGMGFGWLFHIVEDMFNKKGCPILWPLTNKKLHLPLGPFLVKTRTWQEAIFLIVWEGVNAAILLIYMNVLKF
;
A
#
# COMPACT_ATOMS: atom_id res chain seq x y z
N MET A 1 4.04 7.60 11.46
CA MET A 1 4.06 8.94 10.83
C MET A 1 2.63 9.46 10.66
N THR A 2 2.37 10.59 9.98
CA THR A 2 1.00 10.98 9.65
C THR A 2 0.48 10.21 8.45
N VAL A 3 -0.84 10.01 8.34
CA VAL A 3 -1.47 9.38 7.17
C VAL A 3 -1.09 10.08 5.86
N GLN A 4 -0.88 11.40 5.90
CA GLN A 4 -0.47 12.17 4.74
C GLN A 4 0.96 11.82 4.29
N THR A 5 1.88 11.67 5.23
CA THR A 5 3.26 11.25 4.95
C THR A 5 3.29 9.87 4.31
N HIS A 6 2.60 8.89 4.90
CA HIS A 6 2.48 7.55 4.33
C HIS A 6 1.87 7.57 2.92
N LEU A 7 0.79 8.34 2.74
CA LEU A 7 0.13 8.45 1.45
C LEU A 7 1.06 9.01 0.38
N ILE A 8 1.77 10.11 0.66
CA ILE A 8 2.66 10.75 -0.31
C ILE A 8 3.87 9.84 -0.59
N ALA A 9 4.63 9.48 0.43
CA ALA A 9 5.88 8.74 0.27
C ALA A 9 5.65 7.37 -0.40
N THR A 10 4.63 6.61 0.03
CA THR A 10 4.30 5.33 -0.61
C THR A 10 3.80 5.52 -2.05
N THR A 11 2.91 6.49 -2.30
CA THR A 11 2.33 6.66 -3.65
C THR A 11 3.39 7.06 -4.66
N THR A 12 4.29 7.97 -4.30
CA THR A 12 5.38 8.41 -5.20
C THR A 12 6.38 7.28 -5.43
N SER A 13 6.79 6.56 -4.38
CA SER A 13 7.68 5.39 -4.53
C SER A 13 7.07 4.31 -5.41
N TYR A 14 5.79 4.01 -5.21
CA TYR A 14 5.11 3.04 -6.05
C TYR A 14 4.95 3.54 -7.49
N ALA A 15 4.66 4.81 -7.70
CA ALA A 15 4.54 5.37 -9.04
C ALA A 15 5.88 5.32 -9.81
N VAL A 16 7.00 5.64 -9.14
CA VAL A 16 8.33 5.46 -9.71
C VAL A 16 8.59 4.00 -10.04
N PHE A 17 8.35 3.09 -9.11
CA PHE A 17 8.49 1.65 -9.35
C PHE A 17 7.64 1.18 -10.53
N ALA A 18 6.36 1.57 -10.57
CA ALA A 18 5.43 1.20 -11.64
C ALA A 18 5.85 1.75 -13.02
N TYR A 19 6.41 2.95 -13.05
CA TYR A 19 6.96 3.52 -14.27
C TYR A 19 8.21 2.77 -14.78
N LEU A 20 9.12 2.41 -13.86
CA LEU A 20 10.32 1.64 -14.19
C LEU A 20 9.96 0.25 -14.74
N HIS A 21 8.90 -0.34 -14.24
CA HIS A 21 8.42 -1.67 -14.60
C HIS A 21 7.12 -1.66 -15.43
N ARG A 22 6.89 -0.59 -16.22
CA ARG A 22 5.64 -0.39 -16.97
C ARG A 22 5.33 -1.46 -18.01
N LYS A 23 6.34 -2.23 -18.42
CA LYS A 23 6.18 -3.37 -19.36
C LYS A 23 5.71 -4.65 -18.67
N GLY A 24 5.53 -4.63 -17.35
CA GLY A 24 5.26 -5.79 -16.52
C GLY A 24 6.53 -6.38 -15.91
N ILE A 25 6.33 -7.16 -14.86
CA ILE A 25 7.36 -7.96 -14.19
C ILE A 25 6.86 -9.37 -13.97
N ASN A 26 7.77 -10.34 -14.06
CA ASN A 26 7.49 -11.73 -13.73
C ASN A 26 7.91 -11.99 -12.29
N ILE A 27 6.95 -12.34 -11.43
CA ILE A 27 7.21 -12.71 -10.05
C ILE A 27 7.30 -14.21 -9.97
N PRO A 28 8.43 -14.78 -9.48
CA PRO A 28 8.52 -16.19 -9.24
C PRO A 28 7.55 -16.60 -8.12
N MET A 29 6.71 -17.60 -8.39
CA MET A 29 5.76 -18.12 -7.42
C MET A 29 6.16 -19.55 -7.03
N ILE A 30 5.93 -19.90 -5.76
CA ILE A 30 6.30 -21.24 -5.24
C ILE A 30 5.35 -22.28 -5.82
N GLY A 31 5.87 -23.24 -6.58
CA GLY A 31 5.11 -24.37 -7.10
C GLY A 31 4.21 -24.09 -8.31
N THR A 32 4.30 -22.91 -8.92
CA THR A 32 3.54 -22.53 -10.10
C THR A 32 4.40 -21.78 -11.11
N GLU A 33 3.89 -21.57 -12.32
CA GLU A 33 4.53 -20.73 -13.33
C GLU A 33 4.70 -19.29 -12.83
N PRO A 34 5.74 -18.57 -13.28
CA PRO A 34 5.93 -17.16 -12.94
C PRO A 34 4.70 -16.33 -13.31
N LEU A 35 4.27 -15.51 -12.35
CA LEU A 35 3.10 -14.65 -12.51
C LEU A 35 3.51 -13.31 -13.09
N THR A 36 2.93 -12.93 -14.23
CA THR A 36 3.10 -11.58 -14.79
C THR A 36 2.18 -10.61 -14.08
N ILE A 37 2.74 -9.52 -13.60
CA ILE A 37 1.98 -8.39 -13.05
C ILE A 37 2.32 -7.10 -13.79
N TYR A 38 1.35 -6.20 -13.84
CA TYR A 38 1.51 -4.85 -14.39
C TYR A 38 1.40 -3.84 -13.26
N PRO A 39 2.53 -3.31 -12.74
CA PRO A 39 2.50 -2.45 -11.55
C PRO A 39 1.64 -1.19 -11.71
N LEU A 40 1.46 -0.67 -12.93
CA LEU A 40 0.57 0.47 -13.18
C LEU A 40 -0.87 0.21 -12.74
N LEU A 41 -1.37 -1.03 -12.88
CA LEU A 41 -2.71 -1.42 -12.42
C LEU A 41 -2.82 -1.44 -10.89
N GLY A 42 -1.70 -1.64 -10.19
CA GLY A 42 -1.64 -1.68 -8.73
C GLY A 42 -1.62 -0.31 -8.04
N ILE A 43 -1.50 0.81 -8.77
CA ILE A 43 -1.41 2.16 -8.15
C ILE A 43 -2.58 2.44 -7.19
N PRO A 44 -3.85 2.22 -7.56
CA PRO A 44 -4.97 2.50 -6.66
C PRO A 44 -4.92 1.68 -5.37
N THR A 45 -4.52 0.41 -5.46
CA THR A 45 -4.44 -0.46 -4.28
C THR A 45 -3.19 -0.21 -3.45
N ALA A 46 -2.10 0.29 -4.02
CA ALA A 46 -0.94 0.78 -3.27
C ALA A 46 -1.33 1.99 -2.38
N ILE A 47 -2.15 2.91 -2.91
CA ILE A 47 -2.72 4.01 -2.12
C ILE A 47 -3.54 3.47 -0.94
N VAL A 48 -4.42 2.50 -1.18
CA VAL A 48 -5.22 1.85 -0.13
C VAL A 48 -4.31 1.18 0.90
N GLY A 49 -3.34 0.40 0.43
CA GLY A 49 -2.37 -0.30 1.27
C GLY A 49 -1.56 0.63 2.17
N SER A 50 -1.22 1.83 1.69
CA SER A 50 -0.52 2.84 2.50
C SER A 50 -1.36 3.46 3.61
N MET A 51 -2.69 3.37 3.51
CA MET A 51 -3.61 4.00 4.46
C MET A 51 -4.22 3.01 5.45
N LEU A 52 -4.44 1.76 5.02
CA LEU A 52 -5.20 0.79 5.80
C LEU A 52 -4.55 0.39 7.14
N PRO A 53 -3.21 0.25 7.29
CA PRO A 53 -2.65 -0.04 8.60
C PRO A 53 -3.09 0.93 9.69
N ASP A 54 -3.27 2.20 9.37
CA ASP A 54 -3.73 3.26 10.29
C ASP A 54 -5.23 3.20 10.64
N VAL A 55 -5.96 2.19 10.16
CA VAL A 55 -7.38 1.97 10.54
C VAL A 55 -7.53 1.69 12.04
N ASP A 56 -6.47 1.20 12.68
CA ASP A 56 -6.41 0.91 14.11
C ASP A 56 -6.14 2.15 14.99
N ILE A 57 -5.87 3.31 14.38
CA ILE A 57 -5.68 4.57 15.12
C ILE A 57 -7.03 5.25 15.32
N GLU A 58 -7.47 5.37 16.59
CA GLU A 58 -8.67 6.14 16.92
C GLU A 58 -8.61 7.57 16.37
N ASN A 59 -9.73 8.02 15.81
CA ASN A 59 -9.86 9.35 15.19
C ASN A 59 -8.92 9.63 14.00
N SER A 60 -8.26 8.61 13.43
CA SER A 60 -7.55 8.75 12.17
C SER A 60 -8.55 9.06 11.03
N ARG A 61 -8.03 9.52 9.89
CA ARG A 61 -8.85 9.74 8.71
C ARG A 61 -9.47 8.43 8.20
N VAL A 62 -8.78 7.32 8.38
CA VAL A 62 -9.20 5.98 7.95
C VAL A 62 -10.19 5.39 8.94
N SER A 63 -9.90 5.41 10.26
CA SER A 63 -10.78 4.85 11.29
C SER A 63 -12.15 5.54 11.34
N LYS A 64 -12.22 6.84 11.04
CA LYS A 64 -13.51 7.55 10.89
C LYS A 64 -14.39 7.00 9.77
N LYS A 65 -13.81 6.32 8.78
CA LYS A 65 -14.55 5.64 7.72
C LYS A 65 -14.95 4.21 8.10
N PHE A 66 -14.19 3.60 9.00
CA PHE A 66 -14.37 2.23 9.47
C PHE A 66 -14.35 2.17 11.01
N PRO A 67 -15.32 2.81 11.71
CA PRO A 67 -15.26 3.00 13.17
C PRO A 67 -15.23 1.68 13.94
N PHE A 68 -15.90 0.64 13.45
CA PHE A 68 -15.91 -0.67 14.10
C PHE A 68 -14.52 -1.31 14.15
N VAL A 69 -13.68 -1.08 13.14
CA VAL A 69 -12.37 -1.73 13.05
C VAL A 69 -11.42 -1.21 14.13
N SER A 70 -11.40 0.10 14.36
CA SER A 70 -10.54 0.72 15.39
C SER A 70 -10.92 0.32 16.83
N THR A 71 -12.18 -0.12 17.05
CA THR A 71 -12.64 -0.57 18.38
C THR A 71 -12.06 -1.95 18.74
N PHE A 72 -11.82 -2.81 17.74
CA PHE A 72 -11.35 -4.18 17.96
C PHE A 72 -9.83 -4.34 17.78
N LEU A 73 -9.18 -3.42 17.05
CA LEU A 73 -7.77 -3.52 16.74
C LEU A 73 -6.93 -2.61 17.64
N LYS A 74 -5.95 -3.21 18.33
CA LYS A 74 -4.97 -2.44 19.11
C LYS A 74 -4.04 -1.68 18.16
N HIS A 75 -3.86 -0.39 18.40
CA HIS A 75 -2.94 0.44 17.61
C HIS A 75 -1.53 -0.16 17.55
N ARG A 76 -1.01 -0.25 16.33
CA ARG A 76 0.24 -0.96 16.00
C ARG A 76 0.24 -2.41 16.46
N GLY A 77 -0.91 -3.07 16.26
CA GLY A 77 -1.09 -4.51 16.44
C GLY A 77 -0.84 -5.27 15.12
N ILE A 78 -1.74 -6.20 14.83
CA ILE A 78 -1.68 -7.06 13.63
C ILE A 78 -1.61 -6.29 12.31
N THR A 79 -2.19 -5.10 12.23
CA THR A 79 -2.18 -4.24 11.05
C THR A 79 -0.80 -3.74 10.66
N HIS A 80 0.16 -3.73 11.57
CA HIS A 80 1.52 -3.28 11.33
C HIS A 80 2.53 -4.43 11.27
N THR A 81 2.11 -5.57 10.69
CA THR A 81 2.93 -6.80 10.60
C THR A 81 3.11 -7.24 9.16
N LEU A 82 4.14 -8.07 8.93
CA LEU A 82 4.38 -8.69 7.62
C LEU A 82 3.34 -9.77 7.25
N VAL A 83 2.50 -10.19 8.19
CA VAL A 83 1.47 -11.21 7.93
C VAL A 83 0.56 -10.80 6.79
N PHE A 84 0.10 -9.53 6.77
CA PHE A 84 -0.77 -9.06 5.70
C PHE A 84 -0.06 -8.99 4.35
N VAL A 85 1.21 -8.54 4.34
CA VAL A 85 2.04 -8.50 3.12
C VAL A 85 2.22 -9.92 2.55
N ALA A 86 2.53 -10.88 3.43
CA ALA A 86 2.63 -12.29 3.04
C ALA A 86 1.29 -12.83 2.51
N THR A 87 0.17 -12.47 3.15
CA THR A 87 -1.16 -12.86 2.68
C THR A 87 -1.44 -12.33 1.27
N CYS A 88 -1.10 -11.08 0.97
CA CYS A 88 -1.23 -10.53 -0.37
C CYS A 88 -0.39 -11.31 -1.39
N TYR A 89 0.88 -11.60 -1.06
CA TYR A 89 1.78 -12.36 -1.93
C TYR A 89 1.26 -13.78 -2.20
N PHE A 90 0.90 -14.53 -1.17
CA PHE A 90 0.37 -15.89 -1.35
C PHE A 90 -0.98 -15.90 -2.05
N SER A 91 -1.82 -14.88 -1.82
CA SER A 91 -3.09 -14.75 -2.53
C SER A 91 -2.93 -14.55 -4.04
N MET A 92 -1.81 -13.99 -4.51
CA MET A 92 -1.54 -13.89 -5.95
C MET A 92 -1.36 -15.26 -6.61
N ALA A 93 -0.85 -16.26 -5.87
CA ALA A 93 -0.66 -17.64 -6.38
C ALA A 93 -1.97 -18.44 -6.48
N VAL A 94 -3.05 -17.96 -5.88
CA VAL A 94 -4.34 -18.68 -5.88
C VAL A 94 -5.05 -18.49 -7.21
N ASN A 95 -5.42 -19.59 -7.85
CA ASN A 95 -6.25 -19.55 -9.05
C ASN A 95 -7.73 -19.33 -8.67
N TYR A 96 -8.14 -18.07 -8.63
CA TYR A 96 -9.51 -17.69 -8.30
C TYR A 96 -10.46 -17.94 -9.49
N SER A 97 -11.69 -18.40 -9.18
CA SER A 97 -12.77 -18.40 -10.18
C SER A 97 -13.07 -16.97 -10.65
N LEU A 98 -13.61 -16.81 -11.86
CA LEU A 98 -13.97 -15.49 -12.40
C LEU A 98 -14.85 -14.69 -11.42
N ASN A 99 -15.89 -15.31 -10.86
CA ASN A 99 -16.78 -14.64 -9.92
C ASN A 99 -16.01 -14.12 -8.68
N THR A 100 -15.09 -14.92 -8.15
CA THR A 100 -14.26 -14.52 -6.99
C THR A 100 -13.34 -13.36 -7.37
N LYS A 101 -12.70 -13.38 -8.56
CA LYS A 101 -11.87 -12.28 -9.05
C LYS A 101 -12.68 -10.98 -9.13
N LEU A 102 -13.89 -11.02 -9.70
CA LEU A 102 -14.77 -9.86 -9.82
C LEU A 102 -15.18 -9.28 -8.47
N ILE A 103 -15.55 -10.15 -7.52
CA ILE A 103 -15.95 -9.73 -6.17
C ILE A 103 -14.78 -9.07 -5.43
N ILE A 104 -13.59 -9.70 -5.42
CA ILE A 104 -12.42 -9.14 -4.73
C ILE A 104 -12.03 -7.80 -5.35
N SER A 105 -12.04 -7.69 -6.67
CA SER A 105 -11.69 -6.44 -7.36
C SER A 105 -12.73 -5.34 -7.10
N ALA A 106 -14.02 -5.67 -7.09
CA ALA A 106 -15.07 -4.73 -6.69
C ALA A 106 -14.88 -4.23 -5.26
N ILE A 107 -14.51 -5.12 -4.32
CA ILE A 107 -14.21 -4.75 -2.93
C ILE A 107 -13.03 -3.77 -2.88
N PHE A 108 -11.95 -4.00 -3.63
CA PHE A 108 -10.84 -3.04 -3.72
C PHE A 108 -11.29 -1.69 -4.25
N GLY A 109 -12.11 -1.67 -5.30
CA GLY A 109 -12.68 -0.44 -5.84
C GLY A 109 -13.58 0.29 -4.84
N LEU A 110 -14.40 -0.45 -4.07
CA LEU A 110 -15.22 0.13 -3.00
C LEU A 110 -14.35 0.76 -1.91
N ILE A 111 -13.34 0.04 -1.41
CA ILE A 111 -12.44 0.55 -0.37
C ILE A 111 -11.70 1.80 -0.87
N PHE A 112 -11.15 1.75 -2.08
CA PHE A 112 -10.50 2.90 -2.72
C PHE A 112 -11.44 4.09 -2.82
N GLY A 113 -12.65 3.89 -3.32
CA GLY A 113 -13.65 4.94 -3.45
C GLY A 113 -14.06 5.54 -2.09
N ILE A 114 -14.30 4.71 -1.08
CA ILE A 114 -14.65 5.16 0.28
C ILE A 114 -13.52 6.01 0.87
N LEU A 115 -12.26 5.65 0.66
CA LEU A 115 -11.12 6.35 1.23
C LEU A 115 -10.81 7.66 0.50
N THR A 116 -10.98 7.70 -0.82
CA THR A 116 -10.50 8.81 -1.65
C THR A 116 -11.59 9.77 -2.10
N ILE A 117 -12.79 9.27 -2.43
CA ILE A 117 -13.87 10.07 -3.00
C ILE A 117 -14.67 10.78 -1.91
N LYS A 118 -14.97 12.06 -2.15
CA LYS A 118 -15.74 12.93 -1.27
C LYS A 118 -16.73 13.76 -2.06
N GLY A 119 -17.62 14.45 -1.33
CA GLY A 119 -18.54 15.42 -1.86
C GLY A 119 -19.86 14.83 -2.37
N ARG A 120 -20.60 15.66 -3.11
CA ARG A 120 -21.91 15.28 -3.65
C ARG A 120 -21.76 14.06 -4.58
N PHE A 121 -22.68 13.11 -4.45
CA PHE A 121 -22.67 11.85 -5.19
C PHE A 121 -21.47 10.93 -4.90
N ALA A 122 -20.83 11.02 -3.72
CA ALA A 122 -19.70 10.17 -3.36
C ALA A 122 -20.02 8.66 -3.46
N LEU A 123 -21.22 8.25 -3.02
CA LEU A 123 -21.67 6.86 -3.12
C LEU A 123 -21.74 6.39 -4.57
N LEU A 124 -22.38 7.15 -5.45
CA LEU A 124 -22.51 6.78 -6.87
C LEU A 124 -21.13 6.66 -7.55
N LYS A 125 -20.24 7.62 -7.28
CA LYS A 125 -18.86 7.58 -7.80
C LYS A 125 -18.08 6.38 -7.26
N THR A 126 -18.26 6.04 -5.98
CA THR A 126 -17.61 4.86 -5.36
C THR A 126 -18.11 3.57 -6.00
N LEU A 127 -19.42 3.45 -6.24
CA LEU A 127 -19.97 2.28 -6.93
C LEU A 127 -19.49 2.18 -8.39
N ALA A 128 -19.37 3.31 -9.09
CA ALA A 128 -18.80 3.34 -10.43
C ALA A 128 -17.35 2.86 -10.45
N VAL A 129 -16.53 3.30 -9.49
CA VAL A 129 -15.14 2.82 -9.34
C VAL A 129 -15.09 1.32 -9.06
N ALA A 130 -15.95 0.81 -8.17
CA ALA A 130 -16.04 -0.64 -7.91
C ALA A 130 -16.39 -1.42 -9.18
N GLY A 131 -17.32 -0.93 -9.97
CA GLY A 131 -17.67 -1.52 -11.28
C GLY A 131 -16.51 -1.51 -12.28
N ILE A 132 -15.72 -0.42 -12.31
CA ILE A 132 -14.51 -0.34 -13.15
C ILE A 132 -13.48 -1.40 -12.73
N PHE A 133 -13.21 -1.57 -11.43
CA PHE A 133 -12.27 -2.58 -10.95
C PHE A 133 -12.72 -4.01 -11.31
N ALA A 134 -14.03 -4.29 -11.17
CA ALA A 134 -14.59 -5.57 -11.60
C ALA A 134 -14.45 -5.78 -13.11
N ALA A 135 -14.81 -4.78 -13.93
CA ALA A 135 -14.71 -4.84 -15.38
C ALA A 135 -13.27 -5.05 -15.86
N LEU A 136 -12.29 -4.39 -15.24
CA LEU A 136 -10.88 -4.61 -15.54
C LEU A 136 -10.46 -6.05 -15.23
N SER A 137 -10.89 -6.62 -14.11
CA SER A 137 -10.59 -8.02 -13.75
C SER A 137 -11.32 -9.05 -14.61
N TYR A 138 -12.41 -8.66 -15.27
CA TYR A 138 -13.03 -9.49 -16.31
C TYR A 138 -12.20 -9.47 -17.61
N ALA A 139 -11.57 -8.31 -17.91
CA ALA A 139 -10.83 -8.13 -19.15
C ALA A 139 -9.42 -8.79 -19.15
N GLY A 140 -8.82 -9.04 -17.97
CA GLY A 140 -7.46 -9.62 -17.91
C GLY A 140 -7.19 -10.37 -16.60
N GLU A 141 -6.52 -11.53 -16.76
CA GLU A 141 -6.17 -12.39 -15.62
C GLU A 141 -5.13 -11.76 -14.68
N GLU A 142 -4.29 -10.88 -15.21
CA GLU A 142 -3.21 -10.20 -14.50
C GLU A 142 -3.69 -9.04 -13.62
N VAL A 143 -4.96 -8.63 -13.75
CA VAL A 143 -5.49 -7.45 -13.03
C VAL A 143 -5.54 -7.71 -11.54
N LEU A 144 -6.18 -8.80 -11.10
CA LEU A 144 -6.26 -9.10 -9.66
C LEU A 144 -4.89 -9.30 -9.01
N PRO A 145 -3.95 -10.07 -9.59
CA PRO A 145 -2.58 -10.14 -9.07
C PRO A 145 -1.89 -8.77 -8.98
N SER A 146 -2.07 -7.92 -9.99
CA SER A 146 -1.49 -6.56 -9.99
C SER A 146 -2.08 -5.68 -8.86
N LEU A 147 -3.38 -5.81 -8.60
CA LEU A 147 -4.05 -5.12 -7.49
C LEU A 147 -3.55 -5.64 -6.13
N LEU A 148 -3.41 -6.96 -5.96
CA LEU A 148 -2.86 -7.58 -4.74
C LEU A 148 -1.40 -7.17 -4.50
N PHE A 149 -0.61 -7.12 -5.57
CA PHE A 149 0.78 -6.63 -5.49
C PHE A 149 0.83 -5.18 -5.01
N GLY A 150 0.05 -4.29 -5.62
CA GLY A 150 -0.03 -2.89 -5.20
C GLY A 150 -0.44 -2.75 -3.73
N MET A 151 -1.45 -3.51 -3.30
CA MET A 151 -1.91 -3.52 -1.91
C MET A 151 -0.79 -3.95 -0.95
N GLY A 152 -0.12 -5.08 -1.25
CA GLY A 152 0.99 -5.59 -0.44
C GLY A 152 2.17 -4.63 -0.38
N PHE A 153 2.52 -4.00 -1.52
CA PHE A 153 3.57 -3.00 -1.60
C PHE A 153 3.24 -1.77 -0.74
N GLY A 154 2.02 -1.22 -0.89
CA GLY A 154 1.59 -0.06 -0.10
C GLY A 154 1.61 -0.34 1.39
N TRP A 155 1.17 -1.54 1.79
CA TRP A 155 1.21 -1.98 3.19
C TRP A 155 2.64 -2.15 3.71
N LEU A 156 3.53 -2.77 2.91
CA LEU A 156 4.94 -2.93 3.25
C LEU A 156 5.63 -1.59 3.46
N PHE A 157 5.43 -0.65 2.52
CA PHE A 157 6.02 0.68 2.61
C PHE A 157 5.53 1.45 3.83
N HIS A 158 4.23 1.39 4.17
CA HIS A 158 3.73 1.96 5.41
C HIS A 158 4.48 1.43 6.65
N ILE A 159 4.69 0.10 6.72
CA ILE A 159 5.45 -0.52 7.82
C ILE A 159 6.90 -0.01 7.84
N VAL A 160 7.56 0.03 6.67
CA VAL A 160 8.94 0.52 6.53
C VAL A 160 9.04 1.97 6.99
N GLU A 161 8.14 2.84 6.54
CA GLU A 161 8.09 4.24 6.95
C GLU A 161 7.88 4.39 8.46
N ASP A 162 7.05 3.54 9.05
CA ASP A 162 6.83 3.54 10.50
C ASP A 162 8.03 3.00 11.29
N MET A 163 8.94 2.23 10.66
CA MET A 163 10.23 1.87 11.28
C MET A 163 11.19 3.06 11.40
N PHE A 164 11.03 4.12 10.61
CA PHE A 164 11.74 5.39 10.81
C PHE A 164 11.20 6.18 12.01
N ASN A 165 10.04 5.80 12.55
CA ASN A 165 9.45 6.47 13.71
C ASN A 165 10.03 5.90 15.02
N LYS A 166 10.23 6.77 16.04
CA LYS A 166 10.68 6.39 17.38
C LYS A 166 9.85 5.31 18.05
N LYS A 167 8.57 5.18 17.69
CA LYS A 167 7.67 4.18 18.27
C LYS A 167 7.88 2.76 17.73
N GLY A 168 8.46 2.62 16.53
CA GLY A 168 8.68 1.33 15.87
C GLY A 168 7.39 0.56 15.54
N CYS A 169 7.54 -0.62 14.93
CA CYS A 169 6.46 -1.53 14.53
C CYS A 169 6.71 -2.97 15.00
N PRO A 170 5.67 -3.74 15.37
CA PRO A 170 5.79 -5.15 15.73
C PRO A 170 5.77 -6.04 14.47
N ILE A 171 6.73 -5.84 13.56
CA ILE A 171 6.72 -6.45 12.21
C ILE A 171 6.71 -7.97 12.21
N LEU A 172 7.23 -8.60 13.27
CA LEU A 172 7.35 -10.06 13.41
C LEU A 172 6.22 -10.68 14.24
N TRP A 173 5.17 -9.94 14.56
CA TRP A 173 4.00 -10.55 15.23
C TRP A 173 3.39 -11.63 14.29
N PRO A 174 2.92 -12.78 14.77
CA PRO A 174 2.74 -13.18 16.18
C PRO A 174 3.98 -13.80 16.85
N LEU A 175 5.10 -13.95 16.16
CA LEU A 175 6.31 -14.59 16.70
C LEU A 175 6.89 -13.80 17.89
N THR A 176 6.79 -12.49 17.84
CA THR A 176 7.21 -11.60 18.93
C THR A 176 6.44 -10.28 18.93
N ASN A 177 6.19 -9.74 20.11
CA ASN A 177 5.59 -8.41 20.29
C ASN A 177 6.63 -7.27 20.32
N LYS A 178 7.92 -7.58 20.08
CA LYS A 178 8.99 -6.58 20.10
C LYS A 178 8.78 -5.59 18.96
N LYS A 179 8.75 -4.31 19.30
CA LYS A 179 8.67 -3.24 18.30
C LYS A 179 10.06 -2.97 17.76
N LEU A 180 10.21 -3.08 16.46
CA LEU A 180 11.45 -2.82 15.75
C LEU A 180 11.39 -1.43 15.11
N HIS A 181 12.50 -0.72 15.16
CA HIS A 181 12.75 0.52 14.44
C HIS A 181 14.15 0.48 13.85
N LEU A 182 14.41 1.32 12.87
CA LEU A 182 15.74 1.42 12.27
C LEU A 182 16.74 1.97 13.31
N PRO A 183 18.00 1.51 13.31
CA PRO A 183 19.02 1.92 14.29
C PRO A 183 19.60 3.31 13.98
N LEU A 184 18.71 4.30 13.75
CA LEU A 184 19.07 5.66 13.36
C LEU A 184 19.25 6.61 14.55
N GLY A 185 19.03 6.14 15.80
CA GLY A 185 19.24 6.92 17.00
C GLY A 185 18.49 8.26 17.00
N PRO A 186 19.20 9.41 17.06
CA PRO A 186 18.57 10.73 17.12
C PRO A 186 17.83 11.13 15.82
N PHE A 187 18.13 10.48 14.69
CA PHE A 187 17.51 10.75 13.39
C PHE A 187 16.15 10.08 13.22
N LEU A 188 15.69 9.32 14.22
CA LEU A 188 14.35 8.77 14.20
C LEU A 188 13.31 9.88 14.20
N VAL A 189 12.35 9.77 13.30
CA VAL A 189 11.33 10.78 13.07
C VAL A 189 10.33 10.82 14.22
N LYS A 190 9.98 12.00 14.68
CA LYS A 190 8.86 12.25 15.58
C LYS A 190 7.67 12.76 14.77
N THR A 191 6.54 12.09 14.89
CA THR A 191 5.30 12.43 14.17
C THR A 191 4.85 13.87 14.46
N ARG A 192 4.41 14.59 13.46
CA ARG A 192 3.94 15.98 13.51
C ARG A 192 5.02 16.99 13.91
N THR A 193 6.27 16.75 13.54
CA THR A 193 7.38 17.68 13.75
C THR A 193 8.07 18.01 12.41
N TRP A 194 8.96 19.00 12.44
CA TRP A 194 9.80 19.34 11.28
C TRP A 194 10.65 18.15 10.77
N GLN A 195 10.97 17.20 11.65
CA GLN A 195 11.69 15.97 11.27
C GLN A 195 10.89 15.14 10.25
N GLU A 196 9.56 15.10 10.40
CA GLU A 196 8.69 14.39 9.44
C GLU A 196 8.67 15.09 8.08
N ALA A 197 8.71 16.42 8.05
CA ALA A 197 8.81 17.18 6.82
C ALA A 197 10.15 16.95 6.10
N ILE A 198 11.27 16.99 6.83
CA ILE A 198 12.59 16.67 6.27
C ILE A 198 12.64 15.24 5.74
N PHE A 199 12.11 14.26 6.50
CA PHE A 199 12.03 12.89 6.03
C PHE A 199 11.32 12.82 4.66
N LEU A 200 10.18 13.48 4.51
CA LEU A 200 9.43 13.49 3.27
C LEU A 200 10.22 14.14 2.13
N ILE A 201 10.86 15.28 2.37
CA ILE A 201 11.68 15.97 1.36
C ILE A 201 12.83 15.06 0.88
N VAL A 202 13.55 14.42 1.81
CA VAL A 202 14.64 13.50 1.47
C VAL A 202 14.10 12.30 0.69
N TRP A 203 12.98 11.74 1.13
CA TRP A 203 12.34 10.60 0.48
C TRP A 203 11.94 10.91 -0.97
N GLU A 204 11.29 12.05 -1.19
CA GLU A 204 10.92 12.50 -2.54
C GLU A 204 12.14 12.84 -3.38
N GLY A 205 13.20 13.38 -2.78
CA GLY A 205 14.48 13.59 -3.44
C GLY A 205 15.11 12.31 -3.95
N VAL A 206 15.06 11.23 -3.15
CA VAL A 206 15.53 9.89 -3.57
C VAL A 206 14.67 9.34 -4.72
N ASN A 207 13.34 9.44 -4.64
CA ASN A 207 12.45 9.02 -5.71
C ASN A 207 12.73 9.78 -7.03
N ALA A 208 12.92 11.08 -6.95
CA ALA A 208 13.27 11.90 -8.10
C ALA A 208 14.64 11.53 -8.68
N ALA A 209 15.64 11.30 -7.84
CA ALA A 209 16.98 10.88 -8.27
C ALA A 209 16.93 9.53 -9.00
N ILE A 210 16.21 8.52 -8.46
CA ILE A 210 16.02 7.21 -9.11
C ILE A 210 15.42 7.41 -10.51
N LEU A 211 14.38 8.23 -10.63
CA LEU A 211 13.70 8.47 -11.90
C LEU A 211 14.64 9.16 -12.90
N LEU A 212 15.39 10.18 -12.46
CA LEU A 212 16.35 10.90 -13.30
C LEU A 212 17.49 9.99 -13.80
N ILE A 213 18.03 9.14 -12.92
CA ILE A 213 19.06 8.15 -13.31
C ILE A 213 18.50 7.20 -14.37
N TYR A 214 17.29 6.67 -14.15
CA TYR A 214 16.65 5.76 -15.09
C TYR A 214 16.39 6.42 -16.46
N MET A 215 16.01 7.70 -16.48
CA MET A 215 15.77 8.46 -17.72
C MET A 215 17.07 8.87 -18.43
N ASN A 216 18.24 8.49 -17.94
CA ASN A 216 19.55 8.90 -18.45
C ASN A 216 19.77 10.43 -18.44
N VAL A 217 19.07 11.16 -17.57
CA VAL A 217 19.26 12.61 -17.42
C VAL A 217 20.52 12.88 -16.61
N LEU A 218 20.82 12.01 -15.63
CA LEU A 218 22.09 12.00 -14.89
C LEU A 218 22.98 10.94 -15.52
N LYS A 219 23.91 11.36 -16.36
CA LYS A 219 25.00 10.52 -16.86
C LYS A 219 26.15 10.61 -15.86
N PHE A 220 26.44 9.53 -15.13
CA PHE A 220 27.66 9.39 -14.33
C PHE A 220 28.77 8.80 -15.18
#